data_fdfcc77c21faf95c43169eaa592beb6f
#
_entry.id   fdfcc77c21faf95c43169eaa592beb6f
#
_cell.length_a   1.000
_cell.length_b   1.000
_cell.length_c   1.000
_cell.angle_alpha   90.00
_cell.angle_beta   90.00
_cell.angle_gamma   90.00
#
_symmetry.space_group_name_H-M   'P 1'
#
loop_
_entity.id
_entity.type
_entity.pdbx_description
1 polymer ?
#
loop_
_entity_poly.entity_id
_entity_poly.type
_entity_poly.pdbx_seq_one_letter_code
_entity_poly.pdbx_strand_id
1 'polypeptide(L)'
;MEVKTFYNGNTMPQIGLGTFRVENDENCMESVKYAIEQGYRSIDTAKVYGNEEQVGAGIRAGFESTGIAREDLFITSKLYFEDFGRENVAAAYEASLSRLGLKYLDLYLVHWPGTNEAVMVDTWKGMEDLYKNNKVKNIGVSNFEPEHLEALLAQVSIKPVINQVEYHPYLTQHKLKLYLAAQHIVMESWSPLMNAQILNDETIKDIAQELGKSPAQVVLRWNVQHGVVTIPKSVTPNRISENFRIFDFELSDEQMTRIDGLNQDKRIGPDPKTFEG
;
A
#
# COMPACT_ATOMS: atom_id res chain seq x y z
N MET A 1 -12.01 5.82 11.86
CA MET A 1 -11.07 5.61 10.74
C MET A 1 -11.89 5.37 9.47
N GLU A 2 -11.58 6.09 8.39
CA GLU A 2 -12.26 5.93 7.10
C GLU A 2 -11.80 4.64 6.41
N VAL A 3 -12.68 4.04 5.63
CA VAL A 3 -12.41 2.80 4.88
C VAL A 3 -12.66 3.01 3.39
N LYS A 4 -11.95 2.25 2.57
CA LYS A 4 -12.19 2.17 1.13
C LYS A 4 -12.85 0.85 0.79
N THR A 5 -13.91 0.89 0.00
CA THR A 5 -14.65 -0.31 -0.43
C THR A 5 -14.16 -0.74 -1.81
N PHE A 6 -13.84 -2.03 -1.94
CA PHE A 6 -13.49 -2.67 -3.21
C PHE A 6 -14.74 -3.04 -4.02
N TYR A 7 -14.58 -3.29 -5.31
CA TYR A 7 -15.69 -3.70 -6.18
C TYR A 7 -16.34 -5.04 -5.75
N ASN A 8 -15.62 -5.88 -4.99
CA ASN A 8 -16.13 -7.15 -4.46
C ASN A 8 -16.87 -7.01 -3.10
N GLY A 9 -17.03 -5.79 -2.60
CA GLY A 9 -17.72 -5.48 -1.34
C GLY A 9 -16.84 -5.52 -0.09
N ASN A 10 -15.61 -6.04 -0.17
CA ASN A 10 -14.67 -6.00 0.94
C ASN A 10 -14.14 -4.57 1.15
N THR A 11 -13.62 -4.28 2.33
CA THR A 11 -13.12 -2.96 2.71
C THR A 11 -11.70 -3.03 3.22
N MET A 12 -10.95 -1.92 3.09
CA MET A 12 -9.67 -1.71 3.75
C MET A 12 -9.58 -0.32 4.38
N PRO A 13 -8.80 -0.13 5.45
CA PRO A 13 -8.52 1.19 6.01
C PRO A 13 -7.84 2.12 4.99
N GLN A 14 -8.21 3.41 4.98
CA GLN A 14 -7.58 4.39 4.07
C GLN A 14 -6.16 4.79 4.46
N ILE A 15 -5.72 4.43 5.67
CA ILE A 15 -4.33 4.59 6.09
C ILE A 15 -3.80 3.28 6.67
N GLY A 16 -2.57 2.92 6.29
CA GLY A 16 -1.82 1.79 6.83
C GLY A 16 -0.40 2.18 7.21
N LEU A 17 0.30 1.29 7.92
CA LEU A 17 1.74 1.39 8.16
C LEU A 17 2.48 0.60 7.08
N GLY A 18 3.33 1.28 6.30
CA GLY A 18 4.28 0.64 5.39
C GLY A 18 5.55 0.20 6.13
N THR A 19 6.14 -0.92 5.71
CA THR A 19 7.36 -1.48 6.33
C THR A 19 8.58 -1.55 5.40
N PHE A 20 8.48 -1.00 4.19
CA PHE A 20 9.62 -0.97 3.26
C PHE A 20 10.82 -0.22 3.85
N ARG A 21 12.03 -0.79 3.74
CA ARG A 21 13.26 -0.27 4.33
C ARG A 21 13.22 -0.12 5.85
N VAL A 22 12.42 -0.93 6.53
CA VAL A 22 12.58 -1.16 7.97
C VAL A 22 13.43 -2.42 8.11
N GLU A 23 14.50 -2.34 8.89
CA GLU A 23 15.38 -3.47 9.14
C GLU A 23 14.63 -4.60 9.84
N ASN A 24 15.09 -5.84 9.65
CA ASN A 24 14.49 -7.02 10.29
C ASN A 24 15.01 -7.15 11.72
N ASP A 25 14.65 -6.22 12.58
CA ASP A 25 15.10 -6.09 13.96
C ASP A 25 13.95 -5.75 14.92
N GLU A 26 14.30 -5.55 16.20
CA GLU A 26 13.35 -5.19 17.25
C GLU A 26 12.61 -3.86 16.94
N ASN A 27 13.24 -2.91 16.25
CA ASN A 27 12.58 -1.65 15.90
C ASN A 27 11.41 -1.88 14.91
N CYS A 28 11.53 -2.88 14.03
CA CYS A 28 10.43 -3.27 13.15
C CYS A 28 9.25 -3.79 13.96
N MET A 29 9.50 -4.75 14.85
CA MET A 29 8.49 -5.33 15.74
C MET A 29 7.80 -4.24 16.58
N GLU A 30 8.57 -3.40 17.28
CA GLU A 30 8.03 -2.34 18.13
C GLU A 30 7.24 -1.28 17.33
N SER A 31 7.68 -0.95 16.11
CA SER A 31 6.97 0.01 15.25
C SER A 31 5.60 -0.52 14.83
N VAL A 32 5.50 -1.79 14.47
CA VAL A 32 4.23 -2.43 14.09
C VAL A 32 3.30 -2.54 15.30
N LYS A 33 3.81 -3.02 16.45
CA LYS A 33 3.07 -3.06 17.71
C LYS A 33 2.52 -1.68 18.08
N TYR A 34 3.39 -0.68 18.10
CA TYR A 34 3.01 0.69 18.45
C TYR A 34 1.96 1.26 17.48
N ALA A 35 2.08 1.01 16.18
CA ALA A 35 1.07 1.44 15.22
C ALA A 35 -0.32 0.83 15.54
N ILE A 36 -0.37 -0.46 15.86
CA ILE A 36 -1.62 -1.14 16.25
C ILE A 36 -2.20 -0.51 17.54
N GLU A 37 -1.37 -0.22 18.52
CA GLU A 37 -1.74 0.48 19.77
C GLU A 37 -2.28 1.90 19.51
N GLN A 38 -1.75 2.61 18.51
CA GLN A 38 -2.23 3.93 18.10
C GLN A 38 -3.52 3.90 17.28
N GLY A 39 -4.02 2.72 16.92
CA GLY A 39 -5.26 2.56 16.19
C GLY A 39 -5.12 2.23 14.71
N TYR A 40 -3.90 2.05 14.18
CA TYR A 40 -3.74 1.51 12.82
C TYR A 40 -4.41 0.15 12.71
N ARG A 41 -5.08 -0.06 11.58
CA ARG A 41 -5.76 -1.32 11.26
C ARG A 41 -5.35 -1.87 9.89
N SER A 42 -4.26 -1.35 9.32
CA SER A 42 -3.66 -1.87 8.08
C SER A 42 -2.14 -1.85 8.20
N ILE A 43 -1.49 -2.98 7.86
CA ILE A 43 -0.03 -3.16 7.84
C ILE A 43 0.35 -3.72 6.47
N ASP A 44 1.29 -3.04 5.80
CA ASP A 44 1.81 -3.42 4.50
C ASP A 44 3.27 -3.87 4.60
N THR A 45 3.54 -5.06 4.11
CA THR A 45 4.88 -5.63 3.98
C THR A 45 5.05 -6.34 2.63
N ALA A 46 6.19 -6.99 2.41
CA ALA A 46 6.46 -7.84 1.26
C ALA A 46 7.59 -8.83 1.55
N LYS A 47 7.61 -9.98 0.85
CA LYS A 47 8.71 -10.95 0.91
C LYS A 47 10.07 -10.28 0.73
N VAL A 48 10.22 -9.46 -0.30
CA VAL A 48 11.49 -8.83 -0.68
C VAL A 48 12.01 -7.80 0.35
N TYR A 49 11.15 -7.34 1.28
CA TYR A 49 11.61 -6.44 2.35
C TYR A 49 12.46 -7.16 3.41
N GLY A 50 12.39 -8.49 3.46
CA GLY A 50 13.18 -9.32 4.36
C GLY A 50 12.78 -9.19 5.84
N ASN A 51 11.64 -8.57 6.15
CA ASN A 51 11.24 -8.25 7.51
C ASN A 51 9.89 -8.85 7.96
N GLU A 52 9.31 -9.76 7.16
CA GLU A 52 8.01 -10.36 7.48
C GLU A 52 7.97 -11.04 8.85
N GLU A 53 9.08 -11.61 9.33
CA GLU A 53 9.15 -12.26 10.65
C GLU A 53 8.95 -11.25 11.79
N GLN A 54 9.61 -10.09 11.73
CA GLN A 54 9.47 -9.05 12.73
C GLN A 54 8.13 -8.31 12.61
N VAL A 55 7.62 -8.14 11.40
CA VAL A 55 6.25 -7.64 11.19
C VAL A 55 5.25 -8.59 11.86
N GLY A 56 5.38 -9.90 11.66
CA GLY A 56 4.55 -10.91 12.31
C GLY A 56 4.67 -10.90 13.84
N ALA A 57 5.87 -10.71 14.38
CA ALA A 57 6.10 -10.56 15.81
C ALA A 57 5.41 -9.31 16.37
N GLY A 58 5.51 -8.16 15.66
CA GLY A 58 4.84 -6.91 16.03
C GLY A 58 3.32 -7.01 15.99
N ILE A 59 2.76 -7.74 15.01
CA ILE A 59 1.33 -8.02 14.93
C ILE A 59 0.87 -8.82 16.15
N ARG A 60 1.57 -9.89 16.52
CA ARG A 60 1.24 -10.71 17.71
C ARG A 60 1.30 -9.87 18.98
N ALA A 61 2.38 -9.11 19.17
CA ALA A 61 2.53 -8.20 20.31
C ALA A 61 1.41 -7.12 20.36
N GLY A 62 0.99 -6.62 19.20
CA GLY A 62 -0.14 -5.70 19.08
C GLY A 62 -1.47 -6.33 19.49
N PHE A 63 -1.73 -7.59 19.12
CA PHE A 63 -2.92 -8.33 19.58
C PHE A 63 -2.89 -8.53 21.10
N GLU A 64 -1.74 -8.91 21.65
CA GLU A 64 -1.58 -9.12 23.10
C GLU A 64 -1.78 -7.83 23.89
N SER A 65 -1.26 -6.69 23.40
CA SER A 65 -1.35 -5.41 24.11
C SER A 65 -2.71 -4.73 24.01
N THR A 66 -3.42 -4.92 22.88
CA THR A 66 -4.68 -4.20 22.63
C THR A 66 -5.94 -5.08 22.75
N GLY A 67 -5.81 -6.39 22.66
CA GLY A 67 -6.92 -7.32 22.64
C GLY A 67 -7.77 -7.33 21.37
N ILE A 68 -7.32 -6.64 20.28
CA ILE A 68 -8.04 -6.68 18.99
C ILE A 68 -7.96 -8.07 18.37
N ALA A 69 -9.00 -8.43 17.62
CA ALA A 69 -9.05 -9.71 16.92
C ALA A 69 -8.29 -9.65 15.59
N ARG A 70 -7.89 -10.83 15.05
CA ARG A 70 -7.18 -10.91 13.76
C ARG A 70 -8.00 -10.29 12.61
N GLU A 71 -9.30 -10.44 12.64
CA GLU A 71 -10.24 -9.91 11.66
C GLU A 71 -10.36 -8.38 11.66
N ASP A 72 -9.93 -7.71 12.72
CA ASP A 72 -9.92 -6.26 12.82
C ASP A 72 -8.67 -5.64 12.17
N LEU A 73 -7.70 -6.47 11.77
CA LEU A 73 -6.45 -6.02 11.18
C LEU A 73 -6.32 -6.48 9.72
N PHE A 74 -6.09 -5.54 8.81
CA PHE A 74 -5.89 -5.76 7.39
C PHE A 74 -4.39 -5.91 7.09
N ILE A 75 -3.97 -7.08 6.65
CA ILE A 75 -2.56 -7.40 6.40
C ILE A 75 -2.32 -7.63 4.91
N THR A 76 -1.36 -6.90 4.37
CA THR A 76 -0.90 -7.00 2.98
C THR A 76 0.52 -7.55 2.90
N SER A 77 0.76 -8.51 2.01
CA SER A 77 2.09 -8.88 1.53
C SER A 77 2.10 -9.03 0.02
N LYS A 78 3.28 -9.30 -0.57
CA LYS A 78 3.48 -9.21 -2.02
C LYS A 78 4.35 -10.36 -2.54
N LEU A 79 3.97 -10.87 -3.72
CA LEU A 79 4.73 -11.82 -4.52
C LEU A 79 5.82 -11.09 -5.30
N TYR A 80 7.03 -11.60 -5.30
CA TYR A 80 8.14 -11.00 -6.05
C TYR A 80 8.59 -11.84 -7.24
N PHE A 81 9.37 -11.29 -8.14
CA PHE A 81 9.76 -11.88 -9.43
C PHE A 81 10.25 -13.34 -9.37
N GLU A 82 11.02 -13.68 -8.34
CA GLU A 82 11.57 -15.02 -8.13
C GLU A 82 10.51 -16.12 -8.03
N ASP A 83 9.30 -15.73 -7.65
CA ASP A 83 8.17 -16.64 -7.41
C ASP A 83 7.09 -16.51 -8.51
N PHE A 84 7.41 -15.87 -9.64
CA PHE A 84 6.46 -15.76 -10.73
C PHE A 84 6.23 -17.11 -11.40
N GLY A 85 5.05 -17.23 -12.04
CA GLY A 85 4.54 -18.49 -12.57
C GLY A 85 3.45 -19.08 -11.69
N ARG A 86 2.36 -19.53 -12.33
CA ARG A 86 1.15 -20.02 -11.63
C ARG A 86 1.45 -21.08 -10.57
N GLU A 87 2.36 -22.00 -10.90
CA GLU A 87 2.76 -23.13 -10.04
C GLU A 87 3.49 -22.68 -8.76
N ASN A 88 4.15 -21.52 -8.77
CA ASN A 88 4.97 -21.04 -7.67
C ASN A 88 4.18 -20.21 -6.65
N VAL A 89 3.10 -19.54 -7.10
CA VAL A 89 2.33 -18.57 -6.28
C VAL A 89 1.87 -19.14 -4.96
N ALA A 90 1.33 -20.37 -4.95
CA ALA A 90 0.82 -20.99 -3.73
C ALA A 90 1.94 -21.24 -2.70
N ALA A 91 3.09 -21.74 -3.13
CA ALA A 91 4.23 -21.99 -2.26
C ALA A 91 4.81 -20.67 -1.69
N ALA A 92 4.92 -19.63 -2.51
CA ALA A 92 5.37 -18.31 -2.08
C ALA A 92 4.41 -17.67 -1.06
N TYR A 93 3.11 -17.81 -1.27
CA TYR A 93 2.08 -17.35 -0.35
C TYR A 93 2.19 -18.04 1.02
N GLU A 94 2.26 -19.37 1.06
CA GLU A 94 2.39 -20.13 2.30
C GLU A 94 3.71 -19.81 3.03
N ALA A 95 4.80 -19.57 2.30
CA ALA A 95 6.07 -19.12 2.87
C ALA A 95 5.96 -17.74 3.55
N SER A 96 5.24 -16.78 2.94
CA SER A 96 4.96 -15.48 3.56
C SER A 96 4.10 -15.64 4.82
N LEU A 97 3.05 -16.47 4.77
CA LEU A 97 2.23 -16.77 5.95
C LEU A 97 3.06 -17.37 7.09
N SER A 98 3.98 -18.28 6.77
CA SER A 98 4.88 -18.89 7.76
C SER A 98 5.77 -17.85 8.45
N ARG A 99 6.42 -16.94 7.68
CA ARG A 99 7.24 -15.86 8.25
C ARG A 99 6.43 -14.90 9.10
N LEU A 100 5.24 -14.51 8.64
CA LEU A 100 4.33 -13.64 9.39
C LEU A 100 3.68 -14.33 10.61
N GLY A 101 3.66 -15.66 10.64
CA GLY A 101 2.95 -16.43 11.67
C GLY A 101 1.43 -16.28 11.58
N LEU A 102 0.90 -16.13 10.37
CA LEU A 102 -0.53 -15.89 10.09
C LEU A 102 -1.16 -17.09 9.36
N LYS A 103 -2.49 -17.17 9.41
CA LYS A 103 -3.27 -18.21 8.71
C LYS A 103 -3.81 -17.74 7.36
N TYR A 104 -3.91 -16.43 7.13
CA TYR A 104 -4.37 -15.81 5.89
C TYR A 104 -3.87 -14.37 5.80
N LEU A 105 -3.83 -13.85 4.58
CA LEU A 105 -3.69 -12.41 4.30
C LEU A 105 -5.02 -11.82 3.88
N ASP A 106 -5.21 -10.54 4.17
CA ASP A 106 -6.37 -9.78 3.68
C ASP A 106 -6.18 -9.32 2.25
N LEU A 107 -4.92 -9.09 1.84
CA LEU A 107 -4.55 -8.72 0.49
C LEU A 107 -3.19 -9.32 0.12
N TYR A 108 -3.11 -9.92 -1.08
CA TYR A 108 -1.84 -10.36 -1.65
C TYR A 108 -1.66 -9.69 -3.01
N LEU A 109 -0.49 -9.08 -3.23
CA LEU A 109 -0.21 -8.30 -4.44
C LEU A 109 0.84 -8.98 -5.31
N VAL A 110 0.68 -8.92 -6.62
CA VAL A 110 1.82 -9.03 -7.55
C VAL A 110 2.60 -7.72 -7.45
N HIS A 111 3.87 -7.78 -7.01
CA HIS A 111 4.63 -6.60 -6.58
C HIS A 111 5.04 -5.67 -7.73
N TRP A 112 5.28 -6.23 -8.91
CA TRP A 112 5.62 -5.53 -10.15
C TRP A 112 5.07 -6.31 -11.35
N PRO A 113 4.80 -5.65 -12.49
CA PRO A 113 4.29 -6.35 -13.68
C PRO A 113 5.33 -7.27 -14.32
N GLY A 114 6.63 -6.92 -14.22
CA GLY A 114 7.68 -7.54 -15.06
C GLY A 114 7.57 -7.10 -16.52
N THR A 115 8.51 -7.56 -17.34
CA THR A 115 8.60 -7.22 -18.77
C THR A 115 8.01 -8.31 -19.69
N ASN A 116 7.59 -9.47 -19.13
CA ASN A 116 7.00 -10.57 -19.88
C ASN A 116 5.51 -10.71 -19.57
N GLU A 117 4.67 -10.29 -20.52
CA GLU A 117 3.22 -10.33 -20.38
C GLU A 117 2.68 -11.74 -20.11
N ALA A 118 3.19 -12.76 -20.80
CA ALA A 118 2.72 -14.15 -20.62
C ALA A 118 3.00 -14.66 -19.20
N VAL A 119 4.16 -14.33 -18.64
CA VAL A 119 4.53 -14.67 -17.25
C VAL A 119 3.66 -13.90 -16.27
N MET A 120 3.42 -12.61 -16.50
CA MET A 120 2.54 -11.76 -15.68
C MET A 120 1.11 -12.35 -15.60
N VAL A 121 0.52 -12.70 -16.76
CA VAL A 121 -0.82 -13.30 -16.85
C VAL A 121 -0.87 -14.67 -16.18
N ASP A 122 0.15 -15.51 -16.39
CA ASP A 122 0.23 -16.83 -15.76
C ASP A 122 0.36 -16.72 -14.24
N THR A 123 1.19 -15.82 -13.76
CA THR A 123 1.31 -15.50 -12.31
C THR A 123 -0.03 -15.06 -11.74
N TRP A 124 -0.75 -14.18 -12.44
CA TRP A 124 -2.06 -13.72 -11.97
C TRP A 124 -3.09 -14.86 -11.88
N LYS A 125 -3.06 -15.83 -12.79
CA LYS A 125 -3.90 -17.03 -12.69
C LYS A 125 -3.62 -17.82 -11.39
N GLY A 126 -2.38 -17.85 -10.92
CA GLY A 126 -2.04 -18.40 -9.61
C GLY A 126 -2.64 -17.59 -8.46
N MET A 127 -2.67 -16.26 -8.58
CA MET A 127 -3.38 -15.38 -7.60
C MET A 127 -4.89 -15.66 -7.61
N GLU A 128 -5.51 -15.82 -8.79
CA GLU A 128 -6.92 -16.23 -8.90
C GLU A 128 -7.20 -17.57 -8.23
N ASP A 129 -6.29 -18.54 -8.36
CA ASP A 129 -6.43 -19.85 -7.71
C ASP A 129 -6.42 -19.72 -6.19
N LEU A 130 -5.54 -18.87 -5.60
CA LEU A 130 -5.57 -18.58 -4.16
C LEU A 130 -6.90 -17.96 -3.73
N TYR A 131 -7.41 -17.00 -4.48
CA TYR A 131 -8.68 -16.32 -4.18
C TYR A 131 -9.87 -17.27 -4.31
N LYS A 132 -9.98 -18.04 -5.39
CA LYS A 132 -11.05 -19.02 -5.63
C LYS A 132 -11.10 -20.12 -4.56
N ASN A 133 -9.93 -20.47 -4.00
CA ASN A 133 -9.81 -21.45 -2.92
C ASN A 133 -9.94 -20.83 -1.51
N ASN A 134 -10.36 -19.56 -1.40
CA ASN A 134 -10.52 -18.82 -0.15
C ASN A 134 -9.26 -18.80 0.74
N LYS A 135 -8.08 -18.86 0.14
CA LYS A 135 -6.79 -18.77 0.83
C LYS A 135 -6.46 -17.33 1.21
N VAL A 136 -6.80 -16.37 0.35
CA VAL A 136 -6.62 -14.93 0.52
C VAL A 136 -7.96 -14.22 0.34
N LYS A 137 -8.19 -13.13 1.08
CA LYS A 137 -9.46 -12.40 0.99
C LYS A 137 -9.54 -11.49 -0.24
N ASN A 138 -8.42 -10.94 -0.68
CA ASN A 138 -8.35 -10.05 -1.84
C ASN A 138 -7.02 -10.27 -2.57
N ILE A 139 -7.05 -10.07 -3.88
CA ILE A 139 -5.86 -10.07 -4.75
C ILE A 139 -5.75 -8.75 -5.50
N GLY A 140 -4.53 -8.26 -5.65
CA GLY A 140 -4.25 -7.00 -6.30
C GLY A 140 -2.89 -6.98 -6.96
N VAL A 141 -2.55 -5.81 -7.49
CA VAL A 141 -1.28 -5.58 -8.17
C VAL A 141 -0.58 -4.37 -7.60
N SER A 142 0.71 -4.24 -7.90
CA SER A 142 1.50 -3.07 -7.54
C SER A 142 2.35 -2.65 -8.74
N ASN A 143 2.46 -1.35 -8.97
CA ASN A 143 3.25 -0.74 -10.05
C ASN A 143 2.77 -1.05 -11.48
N PHE A 144 1.49 -1.39 -11.65
CA PHE A 144 0.93 -1.62 -12.98
C PHE A 144 0.53 -0.29 -13.62
N GLU A 145 1.04 -0.03 -14.82
CA GLU A 145 0.59 1.06 -15.68
C GLU A 145 -0.67 0.65 -16.46
N PRO A 146 -1.41 1.59 -17.10
CA PRO A 146 -2.62 1.26 -17.85
C PRO A 146 -2.45 0.12 -18.86
N GLU A 147 -1.35 0.11 -19.61
CA GLU A 147 -1.06 -0.94 -20.60
C GLU A 147 -0.88 -2.33 -19.97
N HIS A 148 -0.24 -2.42 -18.79
CA HIS A 148 -0.13 -3.69 -18.06
C HIS A 148 -1.49 -4.19 -17.60
N LEU A 149 -2.36 -3.27 -17.13
CA LEU A 149 -3.71 -3.62 -16.71
C LEU A 149 -4.60 -4.01 -17.89
N GLU A 150 -4.51 -3.33 -19.02
CA GLU A 150 -5.24 -3.69 -20.24
C GLU A 150 -4.89 -5.11 -20.71
N ALA A 151 -3.59 -5.43 -20.79
CA ALA A 151 -3.11 -6.75 -21.16
C ALA A 151 -3.59 -7.83 -20.18
N LEU A 152 -3.53 -7.54 -18.87
CA LEU A 152 -4.00 -8.44 -17.82
C LEU A 152 -5.51 -8.67 -17.90
N LEU A 153 -6.30 -7.59 -17.90
CA LEU A 153 -7.76 -7.64 -17.83
C LEU A 153 -8.39 -8.33 -19.05
N ALA A 154 -7.72 -8.32 -20.20
CA ALA A 154 -8.16 -9.05 -21.40
C ALA A 154 -8.10 -10.58 -21.26
N GLN A 155 -7.35 -11.13 -20.29
CA GLN A 155 -6.99 -12.56 -20.22
C GLN A 155 -7.36 -13.23 -18.87
N VAL A 156 -7.95 -12.50 -17.92
CA VAL A 156 -8.22 -13.00 -16.56
C VAL A 156 -9.71 -12.96 -16.21
N SER A 157 -10.11 -13.79 -15.23
CA SER A 157 -11.51 -13.88 -14.80
C SER A 157 -11.82 -12.99 -13.62
N ILE A 158 -10.83 -12.72 -12.75
CA ILE A 158 -10.95 -11.91 -11.56
C ILE A 158 -9.96 -10.76 -11.71
N LYS A 159 -10.48 -9.53 -11.73
CA LYS A 159 -9.63 -8.35 -11.82
C LYS A 159 -9.02 -8.00 -10.45
N PRO A 160 -7.88 -7.29 -10.41
CA PRO A 160 -7.31 -6.79 -9.16
C PRO A 160 -8.30 -5.83 -8.45
N VAL A 161 -8.38 -5.91 -7.11
CA VAL A 161 -9.17 -4.96 -6.32
C VAL A 161 -8.47 -3.62 -6.14
N ILE A 162 -7.13 -3.61 -6.23
CA ILE A 162 -6.27 -2.48 -5.93
C ILE A 162 -5.01 -2.50 -6.80
N ASN A 163 -4.48 -1.31 -7.09
CA ASN A 163 -3.15 -1.11 -7.65
C ASN A 163 -2.35 -0.19 -6.72
N GLN A 164 -1.30 -0.73 -6.08
CA GLN A 164 -0.42 0.02 -5.19
C GLN A 164 0.74 0.63 -5.99
N VAL A 165 0.81 1.96 -6.06
CA VAL A 165 1.76 2.67 -6.94
C VAL A 165 2.47 3.81 -6.22
N GLU A 166 3.57 4.28 -6.78
CA GLU A 166 4.17 5.53 -6.35
C GLU A 166 3.18 6.69 -6.59
N TYR A 167 2.81 7.39 -5.52
CA TYR A 167 1.89 8.51 -5.62
C TYR A 167 2.19 9.53 -4.52
N HIS A 168 2.44 10.77 -4.92
CA HIS A 168 2.74 11.90 -4.04
C HIS A 168 2.60 13.21 -4.84
N PRO A 169 2.69 14.41 -4.23
CA PRO A 169 2.44 15.67 -4.94
C PRO A 169 3.31 15.92 -6.18
N TYR A 170 4.53 15.36 -6.26
CA TYR A 170 5.37 15.49 -7.46
C TYR A 170 5.12 14.41 -8.53
N LEU A 171 4.27 13.41 -8.23
CA LEU A 171 3.83 12.36 -9.15
C LEU A 171 2.37 12.03 -8.90
N THR A 172 1.46 12.81 -9.49
CA THR A 172 0.02 12.70 -9.25
C THR A 172 -0.66 11.58 -10.05
N GLN A 173 0.07 10.93 -10.96
CA GLN A 173 -0.41 9.77 -11.71
C GLN A 173 -1.81 9.97 -12.35
N HIS A 174 -2.09 11.18 -12.82
CA HIS A 174 -3.45 11.58 -13.23
C HIS A 174 -4.10 10.60 -14.23
N LYS A 175 -3.36 10.18 -15.27
CA LYS A 175 -3.85 9.22 -16.28
C LYS A 175 -4.18 7.86 -15.68
N LEU A 176 -3.25 7.33 -14.87
CA LEU A 176 -3.44 6.05 -14.19
C LEU A 176 -4.62 6.11 -13.22
N LYS A 177 -4.74 7.18 -12.44
CA LYS A 177 -5.84 7.39 -11.49
C LYS A 177 -7.21 7.38 -12.19
N LEU A 178 -7.34 8.06 -13.33
CA LEU A 178 -8.57 8.03 -14.13
C LEU A 178 -8.87 6.64 -14.69
N TYR A 179 -7.84 5.94 -15.17
CA TYR A 179 -7.99 4.58 -15.66
C TYR A 179 -8.46 3.62 -14.56
N LEU A 180 -7.83 3.64 -13.40
CA LEU A 180 -8.20 2.81 -12.24
C LEU A 180 -9.64 3.08 -11.79
N ALA A 181 -10.05 4.36 -11.74
CA ALA A 181 -11.41 4.74 -11.39
C ALA A 181 -12.44 4.17 -12.38
N ALA A 182 -12.16 4.24 -13.69
CA ALA A 182 -13.01 3.66 -14.73
C ALA A 182 -13.13 2.14 -14.64
N GLN A 183 -12.08 1.46 -14.15
CA GLN A 183 -12.07 0.02 -13.93
C GLN A 183 -12.59 -0.39 -12.55
N HIS A 184 -12.96 0.55 -11.67
CA HIS A 184 -13.31 0.31 -10.26
C HIS A 184 -12.21 -0.41 -9.49
N ILE A 185 -10.94 -0.10 -9.78
CA ILE A 185 -9.76 -0.58 -9.07
C ILE A 185 -9.31 0.53 -8.12
N VAL A 186 -9.12 0.21 -6.84
CA VAL A 186 -8.66 1.18 -5.85
C VAL A 186 -7.19 1.52 -6.09
N MET A 187 -6.82 2.77 -5.86
CA MET A 187 -5.44 3.22 -5.89
C MET A 187 -4.88 3.30 -4.47
N GLU A 188 -3.68 2.77 -4.27
CA GLU A 188 -2.93 2.88 -3.02
C GLU A 188 -1.56 3.51 -3.28
N SER A 189 -1.16 4.42 -2.39
CA SER A 189 0.08 5.20 -2.49
C SER A 189 1.19 4.56 -1.68
N TRP A 190 2.26 4.08 -2.33
CA TRP A 190 3.52 3.87 -1.65
C TRP A 190 4.42 5.10 -1.76
N SER A 191 5.34 5.27 -0.79
CA SER A 191 6.21 6.46 -0.64
C SER A 191 5.46 7.81 -0.70
N PRO A 192 4.32 7.97 -0.01
CA PRO A 192 3.53 9.20 -0.08
C PRO A 192 4.32 10.45 0.34
N LEU A 193 5.34 10.29 1.17
CA LEU A 193 6.18 11.38 1.67
C LEU A 193 7.54 11.51 0.95
N MET A 194 7.77 10.77 -0.17
CA MET A 194 9.00 10.83 -0.98
C MET A 194 10.29 10.73 -0.16
N ASN A 195 10.39 9.77 0.77
CA ASN A 195 11.50 9.71 1.72
C ASN A 195 11.75 11.05 2.44
N ALA A 196 10.69 11.74 2.83
CA ALA A 196 10.66 13.06 3.47
C ALA A 196 11.08 14.26 2.57
N GLN A 197 11.37 14.07 1.28
CA GLN A 197 11.75 15.17 0.39
C GLN A 197 10.63 16.20 0.22
N ILE A 198 9.38 15.75 0.05
CA ILE A 198 8.21 16.63 -0.13
C ILE A 198 7.93 17.53 1.08
N LEU A 199 8.39 17.14 2.26
CA LEU A 199 8.16 17.91 3.50
C LEU A 199 8.91 19.24 3.51
N ASN A 200 9.85 19.43 2.60
CA ASN A 200 10.62 20.68 2.45
C ASN A 200 10.03 21.63 1.39
N ASP A 201 8.99 21.21 0.67
CA ASP A 201 8.30 22.05 -0.31
C ASP A 201 7.61 23.23 0.37
N GLU A 202 7.80 24.45 -0.15
CA GLU A 202 7.28 25.68 0.47
C GLU A 202 5.75 25.71 0.44
N THR A 203 5.11 25.24 -0.64
CA THR A 203 3.65 25.18 -0.73
C THR A 203 3.07 24.26 0.35
N ILE A 204 3.72 23.11 0.58
CA ILE A 204 3.30 22.16 1.63
C ILE A 204 3.49 22.77 3.03
N LYS A 205 4.60 23.46 3.27
CA LYS A 205 4.86 24.14 4.56
C LYS A 205 3.87 25.27 4.83
N ASP A 206 3.58 26.09 3.82
CA ASP A 206 2.60 27.17 3.95
C ASP A 206 1.21 26.64 4.33
N ILE A 207 0.74 25.61 3.62
CA ILE A 207 -0.54 24.96 3.93
C ILE A 207 -0.51 24.33 5.34
N ALA A 208 0.59 23.71 5.72
CA ALA A 208 0.76 23.14 7.05
C ALA A 208 0.67 24.22 8.14
N GLN A 209 1.29 25.38 7.91
CA GLN A 209 1.20 26.52 8.82
C GLN A 209 -0.21 27.09 8.88
N GLU A 210 -0.90 27.25 7.74
CA GLU A 210 -2.29 27.73 7.70
C GLU A 210 -3.22 26.86 8.56
N LEU A 211 -2.99 25.55 8.58
CA LEU A 211 -3.85 24.57 9.26
C LEU A 211 -3.38 24.20 10.68
N GLY A 212 -2.18 24.65 11.10
CA GLY A 212 -1.57 24.21 12.35
C GLY A 212 -1.28 22.69 12.38
N LYS A 213 -0.97 22.12 11.23
CA LYS A 213 -0.64 20.68 11.02
C LYS A 213 0.80 20.53 10.54
N SER A 214 1.32 19.31 10.59
CA SER A 214 2.64 19.07 9.99
C SER A 214 2.56 18.89 8.46
N PRO A 215 3.66 19.15 7.72
CA PRO A 215 3.76 18.87 6.31
C PRO A 215 3.40 17.42 5.96
N ALA A 216 3.78 16.46 6.80
CA ALA A 216 3.43 15.04 6.60
C ALA A 216 1.91 14.82 6.66
N GLN A 217 1.23 15.40 7.66
CA GLN A 217 -0.23 15.31 7.77
C GLN A 217 -0.93 15.92 6.55
N VAL A 218 -0.46 17.06 6.05
CA VAL A 218 -1.01 17.71 4.85
C VAL A 218 -0.94 16.79 3.63
N VAL A 219 0.23 16.20 3.36
CA VAL A 219 0.41 15.30 2.21
C VAL A 219 -0.43 14.03 2.36
N LEU A 220 -0.49 13.44 3.55
CA LEU A 220 -1.29 12.24 3.80
C LEU A 220 -2.80 12.53 3.71
N ARG A 221 -3.25 13.69 4.19
CA ARG A 221 -4.64 14.11 4.03
C ARG A 221 -5.00 14.36 2.57
N TRP A 222 -4.11 14.97 1.79
CA TRP A 222 -4.26 15.13 0.35
C TRP A 222 -4.45 13.77 -0.37
N ASN A 223 -3.66 12.73 -0.02
CA ASN A 223 -3.87 11.38 -0.54
C ASN A 223 -5.30 10.89 -0.25
N VAL A 224 -5.73 10.96 1.00
CA VAL A 224 -7.04 10.48 1.44
C VAL A 224 -8.18 11.24 0.77
N GLN A 225 -8.10 12.57 0.64
CA GLN A 225 -9.12 13.38 -0.02
C GLN A 225 -9.19 13.11 -1.53
N HIS A 226 -8.11 12.67 -2.16
CA HIS A 226 -8.14 12.13 -3.52
C HIS A 226 -8.73 10.70 -3.60
N GLY A 227 -9.16 10.13 -2.48
CA GLY A 227 -9.68 8.77 -2.41
C GLY A 227 -8.61 7.69 -2.58
N VAL A 228 -7.34 8.04 -2.37
CA VAL A 228 -6.18 7.15 -2.43
C VAL A 228 -5.89 6.62 -1.04
N VAL A 229 -5.70 5.30 -0.92
CA VAL A 229 -5.20 4.68 0.31
C VAL A 229 -3.73 5.02 0.47
N THR A 230 -3.25 5.26 1.69
CA THR A 230 -1.86 5.70 1.89
C THR A 230 -1.15 4.88 2.98
N ILE A 231 0.11 4.51 2.71
CA ILE A 231 0.91 3.65 3.60
C ILE A 231 2.26 4.30 3.96
N PRO A 232 2.25 5.41 4.73
CA PRO A 232 3.48 6.03 5.17
C PRO A 232 4.31 5.06 6.03
N LYS A 233 5.63 5.08 5.86
CA LYS A 233 6.59 4.33 6.68
C LYS A 233 7.17 5.21 7.77
N SER A 234 7.20 4.71 8.99
CA SER A 234 7.99 5.29 10.08
C SER A 234 8.35 4.22 11.11
N VAL A 235 9.51 4.39 11.75
CA VAL A 235 9.93 3.64 12.96
C VAL A 235 9.97 4.54 14.20
N THR A 236 9.62 5.82 14.06
CA THR A 236 9.62 6.79 15.14
C THR A 236 8.21 6.89 15.73
N PRO A 237 7.99 6.57 17.01
CA PRO A 237 6.65 6.55 17.63
C PRO A 237 5.86 7.85 17.42
N ASN A 238 6.48 8.99 17.65
CA ASN A 238 5.80 10.29 17.45
C ASN A 238 5.33 10.50 16.01
N ARG A 239 6.13 10.10 15.01
CA ARG A 239 5.75 10.21 13.59
C ARG A 239 4.65 9.21 13.23
N ILE A 240 4.67 7.99 13.80
CA ILE A 240 3.61 7.00 13.60
C ILE A 240 2.28 7.57 14.10
N SER A 241 2.25 8.11 15.34
CA SER A 241 1.06 8.76 15.90
C SER A 241 0.61 9.97 15.09
N GLU A 242 1.55 10.81 14.66
CA GLU A 242 1.27 12.03 13.88
C GLU A 242 0.67 11.70 12.52
N ASN A 243 1.27 10.76 11.78
CA ASN A 243 0.79 10.32 10.46
C ASN A 243 -0.63 9.74 10.53
N PHE A 244 -1.03 9.16 11.66
CA PHE A 244 -2.37 8.63 11.85
C PHE A 244 -3.44 9.70 12.05
N ARG A 245 -3.08 10.88 12.58
CA ARG A 245 -4.00 11.97 12.93
C ARG A 245 -4.27 12.89 11.73
N ILE A 246 -4.91 12.35 10.70
CA ILE A 246 -5.21 13.06 9.44
C ILE A 246 -6.71 13.15 9.12
N PHE A 247 -7.56 12.69 10.04
CA PHE A 247 -9.02 12.68 9.86
C PHE A 247 -9.74 13.78 10.68
N ASP A 248 -9.00 14.61 11.39
CA ASP A 248 -9.52 15.69 12.24
C ASP A 248 -9.49 17.07 11.56
N PHE A 249 -9.12 17.12 10.29
CA PHE A 249 -9.10 18.33 9.47
C PHE A 249 -9.32 17.98 7.99
N GLU A 250 -9.62 19.01 7.19
CA GLU A 250 -9.77 18.89 5.74
C GLU A 250 -8.97 19.98 5.04
N LEU A 251 -8.45 19.65 3.85
CA LEU A 251 -7.88 20.60 2.90
C LEU A 251 -9.02 21.24 2.10
N SER A 252 -9.00 22.55 1.93
CA SER A 252 -9.93 23.24 1.04
C SER A 252 -9.63 22.90 -0.43
N ASP A 253 -10.59 23.15 -1.33
CA ASP A 253 -10.40 22.96 -2.77
C ASP A 253 -9.21 23.78 -3.32
N GLU A 254 -8.99 24.98 -2.76
CA GLU A 254 -7.84 25.81 -3.09
C GLU A 254 -6.52 25.15 -2.67
N GLN A 255 -6.44 24.63 -1.44
CA GLN A 255 -5.27 23.94 -0.93
C GLN A 255 -5.00 22.64 -1.71
N MET A 256 -6.05 21.86 -2.03
CA MET A 256 -5.93 20.69 -2.90
C MET A 256 -5.36 21.07 -4.27
N THR A 257 -5.89 22.14 -4.90
CA THR A 257 -5.41 22.64 -6.21
C THR A 257 -3.95 23.09 -6.15
N ARG A 258 -3.54 23.77 -5.07
CA ARG A 258 -2.13 24.20 -4.87
C ARG A 258 -1.21 22.98 -4.80
N ILE A 259 -1.61 21.91 -4.11
CA ILE A 259 -0.81 20.68 -4.00
C ILE A 259 -0.80 19.93 -5.34
N ASP A 260 -1.91 19.82 -6.04
CA ASP A 260 -2.01 19.19 -7.36
C ASP A 260 -1.11 19.88 -8.39
N GLY A 261 -0.96 21.21 -8.27
CA GLY A 261 -0.09 22.02 -9.10
C GLY A 261 1.42 21.74 -8.92
N LEU A 262 1.81 20.98 -7.91
CA LEU A 262 3.22 20.59 -7.67
C LEU A 262 3.68 19.45 -8.58
N ASN A 263 2.79 18.84 -9.38
CA ASN A 263 3.13 17.68 -10.22
C ASN A 263 4.29 17.98 -11.18
N GLN A 264 5.26 17.11 -11.20
CA GLN A 264 6.48 17.19 -12.04
C GLN A 264 6.67 15.90 -12.84
N ASP A 265 5.76 14.94 -12.74
CA ASP A 265 5.90 13.56 -13.23
C ASP A 265 7.23 12.91 -12.76
N LYS A 266 7.67 13.28 -11.55
CA LYS A 266 8.96 12.90 -10.99
C LYS A 266 8.82 11.66 -10.13
N ARG A 267 9.38 10.53 -10.59
CA ARG A 267 9.52 9.30 -9.79
C ARG A 267 10.75 9.36 -8.88
N ILE A 268 10.67 8.68 -7.74
CA ILE A 268 11.80 8.35 -6.87
C ILE A 268 12.10 6.86 -6.86
N GLY A 269 11.16 6.03 -7.32
CA GLY A 269 11.31 4.60 -7.53
C GLY A 269 11.61 4.23 -8.98
N PRO A 270 11.79 2.94 -9.27
CA PRO A 270 12.01 2.43 -10.63
C PRO A 270 10.83 2.70 -11.57
N ASP A 271 11.12 2.76 -12.87
CA ASP A 271 10.08 2.79 -13.90
C ASP A 271 9.45 1.41 -14.06
N PRO A 272 8.11 1.27 -13.85
CA PRO A 272 7.42 -0.01 -13.96
C PRO A 272 7.53 -0.69 -15.33
N LYS A 273 7.80 0.06 -16.38
CA LYS A 273 7.89 -0.46 -17.76
C LYS A 273 9.21 -1.19 -18.03
N THR A 274 10.23 -0.93 -17.24
CA THR A 274 11.58 -1.43 -17.49
C THR A 274 12.18 -2.18 -16.31
N PHE A 275 11.48 -2.21 -15.17
CA PHE A 275 12.00 -2.81 -13.95
C PHE A 275 11.82 -4.33 -13.97
N GLU A 276 12.91 -5.06 -13.75
CA GLU A 276 12.97 -6.53 -13.76
C GLU A 276 13.42 -7.14 -12.42
N GLY A 277 13.60 -6.34 -11.37
CA GLY A 277 14.01 -6.79 -10.04
C GLY A 277 15.39 -6.29 -9.60
#